data_5cfe035f4b1b263d069edbe6d1838c6f
#
_entry.id   5cfe035f4b1b263d069edbe6d1838c6f
#
_cell.length_a   1.000
_cell.length_b   1.000
_cell.length_c   1.000
_cell.angle_alpha   90.00
_cell.angle_beta   90.00
_cell.angle_gamma   90.00
#
_symmetry.space_group_name_H-M   'P 1'
#
loop_
_entity.id
_entity.type
_entity.pdbx_description
1 polymer ?
#
loop_
_entity_poly.entity_id
_entity_poly.type
_entity_poly.pdbx_seq_one_letter_code
_entity_poly.pdbx_strand_id
1 'polypeptide(L)'
;MTTRTPRDFSKRKDGLRIPDLVRVQRDAYSRFLQLDTPSADRQGGFGLEGLLREVFPIESYDGSMRLEYVSYSLDEPRYTPDECRELRLTYGMPFRVRVRFHRDGVAETPEEDIYLGEIPIMAGVRLPWEI
;
A
#
# COMPACT_ATOMS: atom_id res chain seq x y z
N MET A 1 -5.45 15.14 -14.75
CA MET A 1 -4.05 15.60 -14.69
C MET A 1 -3.43 15.57 -16.07
N THR A 2 -2.93 16.71 -16.52
CA THR A 2 -2.30 16.77 -17.85
C THR A 2 -0.86 16.31 -17.72
N THR A 3 -0.53 15.17 -18.27
CA THR A 3 0.84 14.67 -18.29
C THR A 3 1.54 15.31 -19.49
N ARG A 4 2.56 16.13 -19.23
CA ARG A 4 3.37 16.67 -20.32
C ARG A 4 4.33 15.60 -20.81
N THR A 5 4.32 15.35 -22.11
CA THR A 5 5.31 14.50 -22.73
C THR A 5 6.66 15.22 -22.74
N PRO A 6 7.73 14.61 -22.22
CA PRO A 6 9.05 15.23 -22.26
C PRO A 6 9.46 15.51 -23.70
N ARG A 7 10.05 16.69 -23.94
CA ARG A 7 10.55 17.09 -25.25
C ARG A 7 11.92 16.46 -25.44
N ASP A 8 12.08 15.70 -26.53
CA ASP A 8 13.36 15.10 -26.87
C ASP A 8 14.16 16.03 -27.78
N PHE A 9 15.28 16.51 -27.29
CA PHE A 9 16.20 17.37 -28.03
C PHE A 9 17.38 16.59 -28.63
N SER A 10 17.40 15.27 -28.51
CA SER A 10 18.50 14.45 -29.01
C SER A 10 18.51 14.46 -30.55
N LYS A 11 19.68 14.61 -31.13
CA LYS A 11 19.88 14.54 -32.58
C LYS A 11 20.07 13.11 -33.06
N ARG A 12 20.27 12.17 -32.17
CA ARG A 12 20.48 10.75 -32.48
C ARG A 12 19.31 9.93 -32.00
N LYS A 13 18.76 9.10 -32.90
CA LYS A 13 17.72 8.14 -32.53
C LYS A 13 18.29 6.95 -31.73
N ASP A 14 19.58 6.70 -31.85
CA ASP A 14 20.29 5.59 -31.21
C ASP A 14 21.13 6.04 -30.01
N GLY A 15 20.81 7.20 -29.42
CA GLY A 15 21.53 7.72 -28.26
C GLY A 15 21.32 6.87 -27.00
N LEU A 16 22.24 7.03 -26.05
CA LEU A 16 22.12 6.37 -24.75
C LEU A 16 20.81 6.81 -24.07
N ARG A 17 20.03 5.82 -23.60
CA ARG A 17 18.85 6.11 -22.81
C ARG A 17 19.26 6.66 -21.45
N ILE A 18 18.56 7.71 -21.02
CA ILE A 18 18.74 8.23 -19.68
C ILE A 18 18.23 7.17 -18.70
N PRO A 19 19.07 6.69 -17.76
CA PRO A 19 18.61 5.73 -16.78
C PRO A 19 17.53 6.34 -15.87
N ASP A 20 16.60 5.51 -15.43
CA ASP A 20 15.59 5.91 -14.47
C ASP A 20 16.22 6.00 -13.08
N LEU A 21 16.53 7.21 -12.65
CA LEU A 21 17.25 7.44 -11.39
C LEU A 21 16.43 7.15 -10.13
N VAL A 22 15.10 7.05 -10.27
CA VAL A 22 14.19 6.80 -9.14
C VAL A 22 13.60 5.39 -9.15
N ARG A 23 14.07 4.55 -10.06
CA ARG A 23 13.58 3.19 -10.20
C ARG A 23 13.72 2.37 -8.91
N VAL A 24 14.84 2.51 -8.22
CA VAL A 24 15.10 1.78 -6.97
C VAL A 24 14.05 2.13 -5.92
N GLN A 25 13.75 3.42 -5.77
CA GLN A 25 12.76 3.87 -4.81
C GLN A 25 11.35 3.39 -5.16
N ARG A 26 10.97 3.48 -6.43
CA ARG A 26 9.65 3.01 -6.87
C ARG A 26 9.49 1.51 -6.71
N ASP A 27 10.50 0.74 -7.09
CA ASP A 27 10.48 -0.71 -6.95
C ASP A 27 10.42 -1.11 -5.48
N ALA A 28 11.19 -0.43 -4.62
CA ALA A 28 11.18 -0.68 -3.19
C ALA A 28 9.80 -0.39 -2.57
N TYR A 29 9.18 0.71 -2.97
CA TYR A 29 7.84 1.09 -2.50
C TYR A 29 6.79 0.06 -2.93
N SER A 30 6.77 -0.32 -4.21
CA SER A 30 5.84 -1.31 -4.73
C SER A 30 6.03 -2.67 -4.06
N ARG A 31 7.26 -3.05 -3.84
CA ARG A 31 7.60 -4.31 -3.19
C ARG A 31 7.18 -4.31 -1.72
N PHE A 32 7.38 -3.20 -1.04
CA PHE A 32 6.98 -3.07 0.38
C PHE A 32 5.48 -3.26 0.56
N LEU A 33 4.67 -2.62 -0.30
CA LEU A 33 3.21 -2.69 -0.21
C LEU A 33 2.61 -3.86 -0.97
N GLN A 34 3.38 -4.50 -1.83
CA GLN A 34 2.91 -5.61 -2.68
C GLN A 34 1.62 -5.25 -3.44
N LEU A 35 1.63 -4.05 -4.05
CA LEU A 35 0.45 -3.47 -4.71
C LEU A 35 -0.08 -4.31 -5.88
N ASP A 36 0.83 -4.98 -6.61
CA ASP A 36 0.47 -5.78 -7.78
C ASP A 36 0.00 -7.19 -7.42
N THR A 37 0.07 -7.56 -6.15
CA THR A 37 -0.24 -8.92 -5.71
C THR A 37 -1.60 -8.95 -5.01
N PRO A 38 -2.51 -9.89 -5.38
CA PRO A 38 -3.76 -10.07 -4.63
C PRO A 38 -3.48 -10.38 -3.16
N SER A 39 -4.39 -9.93 -2.28
CA SER A 39 -4.20 -10.05 -0.83
C SER A 39 -3.87 -11.47 -0.37
N ALA A 40 -4.49 -12.48 -1.00
CA ALA A 40 -4.29 -13.88 -0.65
C ALA A 40 -2.89 -14.39 -1.00
N ASP A 41 -2.25 -13.78 -2.00
CA ASP A 41 -0.97 -14.24 -2.55
C ASP A 41 0.23 -13.44 -2.03
N ARG A 42 0.01 -12.46 -1.18
CA ARG A 42 1.08 -11.62 -0.64
C ARG A 42 2.05 -12.44 0.20
N GLN A 43 3.33 -12.21 -0.03
CA GLN A 43 4.38 -12.90 0.70
C GLN A 43 4.58 -12.31 2.09
N GLY A 44 4.58 -13.14 3.11
CA GLY A 44 4.67 -12.73 4.50
C GLY A 44 6.09 -12.58 5.05
N GLY A 45 7.11 -12.75 4.23
CA GLY A 45 8.49 -12.68 4.70
C GLY A 45 9.11 -11.29 4.69
N PHE A 46 8.44 -10.29 4.12
CA PHE A 46 8.98 -8.92 4.02
C PHE A 46 7.85 -7.90 3.85
N GLY A 47 8.23 -6.62 3.93
CA GLY A 47 7.34 -5.50 3.68
C GLY A 47 6.25 -5.33 4.73
N LEU A 48 5.17 -4.68 4.35
CA LEU A 48 4.05 -4.41 5.24
C LEU A 48 3.34 -5.69 5.67
N GLU A 49 3.18 -6.64 4.76
CA GLU A 49 2.59 -7.94 5.08
C GLU A 49 3.42 -8.67 6.14
N GLY A 50 4.74 -8.68 5.99
CA GLY A 50 5.64 -9.30 6.96
C GLY A 50 5.55 -8.64 8.33
N LEU A 51 5.48 -7.31 8.36
CA LEU A 51 5.34 -6.54 9.60
C LEU A 51 4.03 -6.86 10.31
N LEU A 52 2.92 -6.89 9.57
CA LEU A 52 1.60 -7.18 10.15
C LEU A 52 1.54 -8.60 10.69
N ARG A 53 2.12 -9.57 10.00
CA ARG A 53 2.19 -10.95 10.49
C ARG A 53 3.06 -11.11 11.71
N GLU A 54 4.06 -10.25 11.89
CA GLU A 54 4.92 -10.23 13.06
C GLU A 54 4.21 -9.62 14.27
N VAL A 55 3.45 -8.54 14.06
CA VAL A 55 2.71 -7.85 15.12
C VAL A 55 1.51 -8.67 15.59
N PHE A 56 0.77 -9.28 14.66
CA PHE A 56 -0.38 -10.11 14.98
C PHE A 56 0.03 -11.59 15.14
N PRO A 57 -0.70 -12.37 15.90
CA PRO A 57 -1.92 -12.03 16.64
C PRO A 57 -1.62 -11.21 17.90
N ILE A 58 -2.58 -10.36 18.28
CA ILE A 58 -2.53 -9.61 19.54
C ILE A 58 -3.41 -10.33 20.53
N GLU A 59 -2.82 -10.72 21.65
CA GLU A 59 -3.52 -11.47 22.68
C GLU A 59 -3.66 -10.67 23.96
N SER A 60 -4.75 -10.90 24.70
CA SER A 60 -4.93 -10.32 26.01
C SER A 60 -3.98 -10.95 27.01
N TYR A 61 -3.78 -10.32 28.18
CA TYR A 61 -2.89 -10.78 29.22
C TYR A 61 -3.17 -12.22 29.67
N ASP A 62 -4.44 -12.58 29.77
CA ASP A 62 -4.89 -13.92 30.17
C ASP A 62 -5.06 -14.92 29.00
N GLY A 63 -4.84 -14.45 27.77
CA GLY A 63 -5.00 -15.27 26.58
C GLY A 63 -6.44 -15.54 26.16
N SER A 64 -7.43 -14.99 26.87
CA SER A 64 -8.84 -15.24 26.56
C SER A 64 -9.32 -14.53 25.31
N MET A 65 -8.73 -13.37 24.98
CA MET A 65 -9.08 -12.59 23.80
C MET A 65 -7.90 -12.54 22.83
N ARG A 66 -8.20 -12.66 21.54
CA ARG A 66 -7.17 -12.68 20.51
C ARG A 66 -7.69 -11.93 19.27
N LEU A 67 -6.85 -11.05 18.75
CA LEU A 67 -7.11 -10.35 17.52
C LEU A 67 -6.19 -10.94 16.44
N GLU A 68 -6.78 -11.57 15.45
CA GLU A 68 -6.05 -12.25 14.39
C GLU A 68 -6.04 -11.39 13.12
N TYR A 69 -4.88 -11.33 12.46
CA TYR A 69 -4.71 -10.64 11.21
C TYR A 69 -5.20 -11.51 10.05
N VAL A 70 -5.97 -10.92 9.14
CA VAL A 70 -6.44 -11.60 7.92
C VAL A 70 -5.72 -11.03 6.70
N SER A 71 -5.89 -9.73 6.44
CA SER A 71 -5.28 -9.06 5.29
C SER A 71 -5.30 -7.55 5.48
N TYR A 72 -4.59 -6.83 4.61
CA TYR A 72 -4.73 -5.37 4.53
C TYR A 72 -5.17 -4.96 3.14
N SER A 73 -5.77 -3.79 3.05
CA SER A 73 -6.20 -3.20 1.79
C SER A 73 -5.85 -1.72 1.75
N LEU A 74 -5.61 -1.24 0.54
CA LEU A 74 -5.33 0.15 0.25
C LEU A 74 -6.39 0.64 -0.72
N ASP A 75 -7.15 1.64 -0.30
CA ASP A 75 -8.25 2.17 -1.07
C ASP A 75 -7.80 3.34 -1.95
N GLU A 76 -8.62 3.67 -2.94
CA GLU A 76 -8.38 4.79 -3.82
C GLU A 76 -8.39 6.11 -3.02
N PRO A 77 -7.42 7.03 -3.28
CA PRO A 77 -7.36 8.29 -2.56
C PRO A 77 -8.59 9.16 -2.81
N ARG A 78 -8.95 9.94 -1.80
CA ARG A 78 -10.10 10.86 -1.86
C ARG A 78 -9.89 12.00 -2.82
N TYR A 79 -8.64 12.47 -2.97
CA TYR A 79 -8.27 13.61 -3.79
C TYR A 79 -7.24 13.23 -4.83
N THR A 80 -7.28 13.90 -5.98
CA THR A 80 -6.25 13.76 -7.01
C THR A 80 -4.95 14.44 -6.57
N PRO A 81 -3.80 14.13 -7.20
CA PRO A 81 -2.55 14.83 -6.88
C PRO A 81 -2.64 16.34 -7.03
N ASP A 82 -3.35 16.84 -8.05
CA ASP A 82 -3.52 18.27 -8.27
C ASP A 82 -4.37 18.92 -7.20
N GLU A 83 -5.47 18.28 -6.80
CA GLU A 83 -6.30 18.74 -5.68
C GLU A 83 -5.51 18.77 -4.38
N CYS A 84 -4.65 17.78 -4.14
CA CYS A 84 -3.79 17.76 -2.95
C CYS A 84 -2.81 18.94 -2.94
N ARG A 85 -2.27 19.32 -4.09
CA ARG A 85 -1.39 20.50 -4.20
C ARG A 85 -2.13 21.80 -3.89
N GLU A 86 -3.33 21.95 -4.41
CA GLU A 86 -4.15 23.14 -4.17
C GLU A 86 -4.58 23.25 -2.70
N LEU A 87 -5.01 22.15 -2.11
CA LEU A 87 -5.50 22.10 -0.74
C LEU A 87 -4.39 21.91 0.29
N ARG A 88 -3.14 21.77 -0.16
CA ARG A 88 -1.97 21.51 0.70
C ARG A 88 -2.13 20.25 1.56
N LEU A 89 -2.67 19.20 0.94
CA LEU A 89 -2.85 17.89 1.57
C LEU A 89 -1.80 16.90 1.08
N THR A 90 -1.54 15.90 1.89
CA THR A 90 -0.72 14.77 1.48
C THR A 90 -1.51 13.86 0.57
N TYR A 91 -0.93 13.49 -0.59
CA TYR A 91 -1.53 12.50 -1.47
C TYR A 91 -1.30 11.12 -0.84
N GLY A 92 -2.35 10.56 -0.29
CA GLY A 92 -2.28 9.28 0.42
C GLY A 92 -3.50 8.42 0.16
N MET A 93 -3.33 7.13 0.34
CA MET A 93 -4.40 6.14 0.21
C MET A 93 -4.83 5.63 1.58
N PRO A 94 -6.15 5.49 1.82
CA PRO A 94 -6.65 4.93 3.06
C PRO A 94 -6.12 3.51 3.26
N PHE A 95 -5.62 3.25 4.44
CA PHE A 95 -5.06 1.96 4.83
C PHE A 95 -6.00 1.28 5.82
N ARG A 96 -6.47 0.10 5.45
CA ARG A 96 -7.37 -0.71 6.26
C ARG A 96 -6.77 -2.07 6.51
N VAL A 97 -6.97 -2.58 7.71
CA VAL A 97 -6.56 -3.92 8.09
C VAL A 97 -7.79 -4.75 8.41
N ARG A 98 -7.90 -5.91 7.80
CA ARG A 98 -8.98 -6.85 8.09
C ARG A 98 -8.52 -7.78 9.21
N VAL A 99 -9.31 -7.83 10.27
CA VAL A 99 -9.00 -8.60 11.47
C VAL A 99 -10.17 -9.49 11.86
N ARG A 100 -9.86 -10.52 12.64
CA ARG A 100 -10.86 -11.41 13.20
C ARG A 100 -10.65 -11.46 14.71
N PHE A 101 -11.73 -11.24 15.46
CA PHE A 101 -11.69 -11.25 16.89
C PHE A 101 -12.11 -12.64 17.42
N HIS A 102 -11.31 -13.19 18.33
CA HIS A 102 -11.59 -14.45 18.99
C HIS A 102 -11.71 -14.23 20.50
N ARG A 103 -12.72 -14.86 21.09
CA ARG A 103 -12.88 -14.91 22.54
C ARG A 103 -13.00 -16.36 22.96
N ASP A 104 -12.15 -16.81 23.90
CA ASP A 104 -12.09 -18.19 24.40
C ASP A 104 -11.95 -19.23 23.28
N GLY A 105 -11.16 -18.89 22.24
CA GLY A 105 -10.90 -19.75 21.11
C GLY A 105 -12.01 -19.79 20.06
N VAL A 106 -13.10 -19.06 20.25
CA VAL A 106 -14.22 -18.99 19.31
C VAL A 106 -14.23 -17.63 18.59
N ALA A 107 -14.36 -17.65 17.27
CA ALA A 107 -14.53 -16.42 16.51
C ALA A 107 -15.86 -15.76 16.87
N GLU A 108 -15.81 -14.60 17.50
CA GLU A 108 -16.99 -13.91 18.03
C GLU A 108 -17.70 -13.09 16.95
N THR A 109 -16.95 -12.54 16.02
CA THR A 109 -17.51 -11.68 14.98
C THR A 109 -16.98 -12.11 13.61
N PRO A 110 -17.72 -11.80 12.52
CA PRO A 110 -17.14 -11.90 11.19
C PRO A 110 -15.96 -10.93 11.06
N GLU A 111 -15.18 -11.12 10.02
CA GLU A 111 -14.03 -10.26 9.75
C GLU A 111 -14.46 -8.78 9.64
N GLU A 112 -13.70 -7.91 10.26
CA GLU A 112 -13.95 -6.48 10.23
C GLU A 112 -12.74 -5.72 9.64
N ASP A 113 -13.04 -4.69 8.86
CA ASP A 113 -12.02 -3.79 8.33
C ASP A 113 -11.85 -2.61 9.29
N ILE A 114 -10.62 -2.42 9.77
CA ILE A 114 -10.28 -1.32 10.65
C ILE A 114 -9.44 -0.31 9.88
N TYR A 115 -9.90 0.95 9.86
CA TYR A 115 -9.18 2.06 9.26
C TYR A 115 -8.04 2.48 10.21
N LEU A 116 -6.80 2.40 9.73
CA LEU A 116 -5.63 2.76 10.54
C LEU A 116 -5.03 4.12 10.19
N GLY A 117 -5.34 4.66 9.04
CA GLY A 117 -4.80 5.92 8.58
C GLY A 117 -4.55 5.93 7.08
N GLU A 118 -3.66 6.79 6.64
CA GLU A 118 -3.32 6.94 5.23
C GLU A 118 -1.84 6.64 4.99
N ILE A 119 -1.55 5.95 3.89
CA ILE A 119 -0.18 5.72 3.44
C ILE A 119 0.10 6.68 2.29
N PRO A 120 1.16 7.51 2.39
CA PRO A 120 1.52 8.40 1.30
C PRO A 120 1.83 7.64 0.01
N ILE A 121 1.37 8.17 -1.11
CA ILE A 121 1.58 7.55 -2.43
C ILE A 121 2.84 8.14 -3.05
N MET A 122 3.74 7.26 -3.50
CA MET A 122 4.91 7.66 -4.26
C MET A 122 4.52 7.87 -5.72
N ALA A 123 4.87 9.03 -6.27
CA ALA A 123 4.60 9.35 -7.67
C ALA A 123 5.30 8.39 -8.62
N GLY A 124 4.61 7.99 -9.68
CA GLY A 124 5.15 7.10 -10.70
C GLY A 124 5.01 5.61 -10.41
N VAL A 125 4.49 5.25 -9.25
CA VAL A 125 4.17 3.85 -8.91
C VAL A 125 2.81 3.49 -9.49
N ARG A 126 2.71 2.29 -10.06
CA ARG A 126 1.43 1.78 -10.56
C ARG A 126 0.55 1.38 -9.39
N LEU A 127 -0.67 1.87 -9.40
CA LEU A 127 -1.63 1.64 -8.32
C LEU A 127 -2.68 0.60 -8.75
N PRO A 128 -3.25 -0.17 -7.79
CA PRO A 128 -4.17 -1.26 -8.13
C PRO A 128 -5.44 -0.82 -8.87
N TRP A 129 -5.88 0.41 -8.68
CA TRP A 129 -7.08 0.96 -9.33
C TRP A 129 -6.78 1.64 -10.67
N GLU A 130 -5.53 1.73 -11.06
CA GLU A 130 -5.14 2.26 -12.37
C GLU A 130 -5.20 1.16 -13.41
N ILE A 131 -5.91 1.40 -14.48
CA ILE A 131 -6.05 0.45 -15.58
C ILE A 131 -5.14 0.85 -16.73
#